data_dfcf2c29998a64d32674dbe08c4b9fa8
#
_entry.id   dfcf2c29998a64d32674dbe08c4b9fa8
#
_cell.length_a   1.000
_cell.length_b   1.000
_cell.length_c   1.000
_cell.angle_alpha   90.00
_cell.angle_beta   90.00
_cell.angle_gamma   90.00
#
_symmetry.space_group_name_H-M   'P 1'
#
loop_
_entity.id
_entity.type
_entity.pdbx_description
1 polymer ?
#
loop_
_entity_poly.entity_id
_entity_poly.type
_entity_poly.pdbx_seq_one_letter_code
_entity_poly.pdbx_strand_id
1 'polypeptide(L)'
;VKEALNRANVKPEQVDELVFGCILTAGLGQNVARQVSIKAGLPYSIPAYTVNMVCGSGMKSLIEGARSILAGDAEIIVCGGTESMSGAPYLIPDARWGARMGEKKIVDSMIQDGLWEIYNNYHMGTTAENINDIWGITRQEQDEFAAASQQKAEAAQAAGRFDAEIVPVPVKVKKNMVDFNKDEFPKAGVTAEGISKLRGAFALSAESPNPQVVHTFEVTGARDAADKGTPRVTAANASGINDGAAAIVLASGEAVEKYGLKPMAKLIGWGQGGVDPKIMGVGPVPASRQAMEKAGVTIDDIDLVEA
;
A
#
# COMPACT_ATOMS: atom_id res chain seq x y z
N VAL A 1 -16.15 1.58 -4.83
CA VAL A 1 -16.85 0.39 -5.35
C VAL A 1 -17.99 0.78 -6.28
N LYS A 2 -18.94 1.62 -5.87
CA LYS A 2 -20.08 2.04 -6.73
C LYS A 2 -19.61 2.55 -8.09
N GLU A 3 -18.61 3.45 -8.08
CA GLU A 3 -18.08 4.04 -9.29
C GLU A 3 -17.29 3.01 -10.12
N ALA A 4 -16.53 2.11 -9.50
CA ALA A 4 -15.83 1.05 -10.21
C ALA A 4 -16.81 0.11 -10.96
N LEU A 5 -17.91 -0.27 -10.32
CA LEU A 5 -18.97 -1.04 -10.95
C LEU A 5 -19.63 -0.30 -12.11
N ASN A 6 -19.94 1.00 -11.90
CA ASN A 6 -20.53 1.86 -12.93
C ASN A 6 -19.62 1.96 -14.16
N ARG A 7 -18.33 2.24 -13.97
CA ARG A 7 -17.34 2.34 -15.07
C ARG A 7 -17.10 1.01 -15.78
N ALA A 8 -17.15 -0.09 -15.04
CA ALA A 8 -17.05 -1.45 -15.60
C ALA A 8 -18.35 -1.92 -16.30
N ASN A 9 -19.45 -1.16 -16.18
CA ASN A 9 -20.78 -1.56 -16.62
C ASN A 9 -21.21 -2.91 -16.01
N VAL A 10 -20.90 -3.11 -14.72
CA VAL A 10 -21.26 -4.30 -13.94
C VAL A 10 -22.35 -3.94 -12.93
N LYS A 11 -23.43 -4.71 -12.92
CA LYS A 11 -24.52 -4.54 -11.96
C LYS A 11 -24.13 -5.17 -10.61
N PRO A 12 -24.58 -4.63 -9.48
CA PRO A 12 -24.32 -5.20 -8.17
C PRO A 12 -24.63 -6.70 -8.04
N GLU A 13 -25.70 -7.17 -8.70
CA GLU A 13 -26.16 -8.57 -8.68
C GLU A 13 -25.27 -9.51 -9.49
N GLN A 14 -24.36 -9.01 -10.30
CA GLN A 14 -23.40 -9.78 -11.09
C GLN A 14 -22.10 -10.05 -10.35
N VAL A 15 -21.91 -9.44 -9.19
CA VAL A 15 -20.70 -9.60 -8.36
C VAL A 15 -20.86 -10.86 -7.53
N ASP A 16 -19.84 -11.72 -7.54
CA ASP A 16 -19.83 -12.99 -6.78
C ASP A 16 -19.21 -12.80 -5.39
N GLU A 17 -18.20 -11.93 -5.28
CA GLU A 17 -17.46 -11.73 -4.03
C GLU A 17 -16.84 -10.32 -3.97
N LEU A 18 -16.58 -9.82 -2.75
CA LEU A 18 -15.80 -8.61 -2.52
C LEU A 18 -14.64 -8.88 -1.55
N VAL A 19 -13.41 -8.55 -1.96
CA VAL A 19 -12.20 -8.72 -1.16
C VAL A 19 -11.51 -7.37 -1.01
N PHE A 20 -11.31 -6.91 0.22
CA PHE A 20 -10.68 -5.61 0.48
C PHE A 20 -9.53 -5.70 1.47
N GLY A 21 -8.42 -5.02 1.17
CA GLY A 21 -7.31 -4.82 2.08
C GLY A 21 -7.63 -3.76 3.12
N CYS A 22 -7.30 -4.02 4.38
CA CYS A 22 -7.30 -3.04 5.46
C CYS A 22 -6.42 -3.54 6.60
N ILE A 23 -5.53 -2.69 7.10
CA ILE A 23 -4.57 -3.02 8.15
C ILE A 23 -5.10 -2.60 9.52
N LEU A 24 -5.47 -1.32 9.66
CA LEU A 24 -5.79 -0.66 10.92
C LEU A 24 -7.29 -0.79 11.19
N THR A 25 -7.72 -1.98 11.60
CA THR A 25 -9.15 -2.29 11.77
C THR A 25 -9.70 -1.99 13.16
N ALA A 26 -8.86 -1.60 14.12
CA ALA A 26 -9.29 -1.31 15.48
C ALA A 26 -10.34 -0.18 15.51
N GLY A 27 -11.47 -0.44 16.15
CA GLY A 27 -12.56 0.55 16.27
C GLY A 27 -13.42 0.76 15.02
N LEU A 28 -13.12 0.13 13.88
CA LEU A 28 -13.90 0.27 12.64
C LEU A 28 -15.15 -0.64 12.59
N GLY A 29 -15.36 -1.49 13.59
CA GLY A 29 -16.43 -2.48 13.60
C GLY A 29 -16.01 -3.79 12.91
N GLN A 30 -16.99 -4.66 12.70
CA GLN A 30 -16.74 -5.98 12.11
C GLN A 30 -16.45 -5.87 10.62
N ASN A 31 -15.46 -6.63 10.13
CA ASN A 31 -15.21 -6.92 8.72
C ASN A 31 -15.41 -5.71 7.78
N VAL A 32 -14.40 -4.88 7.66
CA VAL A 32 -14.43 -3.64 6.87
C VAL A 32 -14.91 -3.90 5.43
N ALA A 33 -14.45 -4.99 4.79
CA ALA A 33 -14.89 -5.38 3.45
C ALA A 33 -16.40 -5.63 3.39
N ARG A 34 -16.98 -6.29 4.40
CA ARG A 34 -18.43 -6.49 4.48
C ARG A 34 -19.18 -5.16 4.60
N GLN A 35 -18.67 -4.23 5.39
CA GLN A 35 -19.26 -2.91 5.49
C GLN A 35 -19.21 -2.16 4.15
N VAL A 36 -18.08 -2.26 3.43
CA VAL A 36 -17.93 -1.70 2.07
C VAL A 36 -18.96 -2.31 1.12
N SER A 37 -19.09 -3.65 1.10
CA SER A 37 -20.06 -4.38 0.26
C SER A 37 -21.49 -3.86 0.46
N ILE A 38 -21.94 -3.81 1.71
CA ILE A 38 -23.31 -3.35 2.04
C ILE A 38 -23.51 -1.87 1.71
N LYS A 39 -22.57 -0.99 2.07
CA LYS A 39 -22.65 0.45 1.77
C LYS A 39 -22.54 0.73 0.28
N ALA A 40 -21.89 -0.12 -0.49
CA ALA A 40 -21.85 -0.02 -1.94
C ALA A 40 -23.15 -0.46 -2.61
N GLY A 41 -24.06 -1.13 -1.89
CA GLY A 41 -25.33 -1.63 -2.41
C GLY A 41 -25.27 -3.00 -3.05
N LEU A 42 -24.24 -3.79 -2.75
CA LEU A 42 -24.17 -5.18 -3.16
C LEU A 42 -25.25 -6.00 -2.40
N PRO A 43 -25.86 -7.02 -3.03
CA PRO A 43 -26.78 -7.94 -2.37
C PRO A 43 -26.20 -8.56 -1.09
N TYR A 44 -27.05 -8.81 -0.10
CA TYR A 44 -26.64 -9.44 1.16
C TYR A 44 -26.12 -10.86 1.02
N SER A 45 -26.47 -11.53 -0.07
CA SER A 45 -26.00 -12.87 -0.41
C SER A 45 -24.53 -12.93 -0.82
N ILE A 46 -23.96 -11.79 -1.25
CA ILE A 46 -22.57 -11.74 -1.72
C ILE A 46 -21.61 -11.78 -0.52
N PRO A 47 -20.71 -12.76 -0.44
CA PRO A 47 -19.70 -12.82 0.60
C PRO A 47 -18.69 -11.69 0.46
N ALA A 48 -18.11 -11.27 1.59
CA ALA A 48 -17.05 -10.29 1.61
C ALA A 48 -16.11 -10.53 2.78
N TYR A 49 -14.80 -10.37 2.57
CA TYR A 49 -13.83 -10.49 3.65
C TYR A 49 -12.68 -9.48 3.51
N THR A 50 -12.11 -9.16 4.66
CA THR A 50 -10.96 -8.25 4.77
C THR A 50 -9.68 -9.06 4.80
N VAL A 51 -8.68 -8.66 4.01
CA VAL A 51 -7.35 -9.25 3.99
C VAL A 51 -6.34 -8.26 4.57
N ASN A 52 -5.41 -8.78 5.37
CA ASN A 52 -4.29 -8.03 5.90
C ASN A 52 -2.97 -8.71 5.53
N MET A 53 -2.21 -8.05 4.69
CA MET A 53 -0.84 -8.37 4.32
C MET A 53 0.02 -7.08 4.43
N VAL A 54 -0.23 -6.30 5.48
CA VAL A 54 0.34 -4.98 5.72
C VAL A 54 0.24 -4.12 4.44
N CYS A 55 1.29 -3.45 4.01
CA CYS A 55 1.29 -2.56 2.83
C CYS A 55 0.87 -3.25 1.52
N GLY A 56 1.00 -4.58 1.43
CA GLY A 56 0.58 -5.39 0.29
C GLY A 56 -0.90 -5.77 0.25
N SER A 57 -1.72 -5.35 1.23
CA SER A 57 -3.10 -5.83 1.40
C SER A 57 -4.01 -5.53 0.20
N GLY A 58 -3.91 -4.33 -0.38
CA GLY A 58 -4.68 -3.96 -1.57
C GLY A 58 -4.36 -4.85 -2.77
N MET A 59 -3.07 -5.05 -3.08
CA MET A 59 -2.62 -5.95 -4.15
C MET A 59 -2.96 -7.41 -3.82
N LYS A 60 -2.89 -7.81 -2.54
CA LYS A 60 -3.30 -9.15 -2.10
C LYS A 60 -4.77 -9.42 -2.38
N SER A 61 -5.66 -8.43 -2.23
CA SER A 61 -7.06 -8.58 -2.57
C SER A 61 -7.28 -8.95 -4.05
N LEU A 62 -6.50 -8.34 -4.97
CA LEU A 62 -6.52 -8.69 -6.39
C LEU A 62 -6.04 -10.13 -6.62
N ILE A 63 -4.98 -10.54 -5.94
CA ILE A 63 -4.45 -11.92 -6.06
C ILE A 63 -5.49 -12.93 -5.60
N GLU A 64 -6.17 -12.68 -4.48
CA GLU A 64 -7.23 -13.59 -3.99
C GLU A 64 -8.43 -13.62 -4.94
N GLY A 65 -8.87 -12.46 -5.45
CA GLY A 65 -9.92 -12.41 -6.46
C GLY A 65 -9.54 -13.17 -7.74
N ALA A 66 -8.32 -13.00 -8.23
CA ALA A 66 -7.85 -13.76 -9.39
C ALA A 66 -7.80 -15.28 -9.14
N ARG A 67 -7.43 -15.70 -7.92
CA ARG A 67 -7.44 -17.10 -7.50
C ARG A 67 -8.84 -17.68 -7.48
N SER A 68 -9.82 -16.96 -6.93
CA SER A 68 -11.22 -17.40 -6.91
C SER A 68 -11.76 -17.57 -8.34
N ILE A 69 -11.44 -16.66 -9.26
CA ILE A 69 -11.82 -16.78 -10.68
C ILE A 69 -11.15 -18.01 -11.32
N LEU A 70 -9.87 -18.22 -11.11
CA LEU A 70 -9.14 -19.37 -11.68
C LEU A 70 -9.58 -20.71 -11.08
N ALA A 71 -10.04 -20.71 -9.83
CA ALA A 71 -10.60 -21.89 -9.17
C ALA A 71 -12.02 -22.23 -9.67
N GLY A 72 -12.68 -21.30 -10.36
CA GLY A 72 -14.06 -21.45 -10.81
C GLY A 72 -15.10 -21.12 -9.74
N ASP A 73 -14.70 -20.51 -8.64
CA ASP A 73 -15.59 -20.13 -7.53
C ASP A 73 -16.33 -18.80 -7.83
N ALA A 74 -15.83 -18.00 -8.75
CA ALA A 74 -16.39 -16.69 -9.10
C ALA A 74 -16.10 -16.32 -10.56
N GLU A 75 -16.96 -15.47 -11.14
CA GLU A 75 -16.78 -14.87 -12.47
C GLU A 75 -16.43 -13.37 -12.38
N ILE A 76 -17.02 -12.65 -11.41
CA ILE A 76 -16.82 -11.22 -11.21
C ILE A 76 -16.57 -10.92 -9.73
N ILE A 77 -15.45 -10.31 -9.43
CA ILE A 77 -15.04 -9.96 -8.06
C ILE A 77 -14.68 -8.48 -7.96
N VAL A 78 -15.09 -7.84 -6.89
CA VAL A 78 -14.63 -6.49 -6.55
C VAL A 78 -13.45 -6.60 -5.58
N CYS A 79 -12.30 -6.09 -5.98
CA CYS A 79 -11.08 -6.04 -5.18
C CYS A 79 -10.68 -4.60 -4.88
N GLY A 80 -9.88 -4.42 -3.85
CA GLY A 80 -9.37 -3.09 -3.51
C GLY A 80 -8.83 -3.01 -2.09
N GLY A 81 -8.83 -1.82 -1.56
CA GLY A 81 -8.42 -1.57 -0.19
C GLY A 81 -8.93 -0.22 0.32
N THR A 82 -8.91 -0.07 1.62
CA THR A 82 -9.24 1.19 2.30
C THR A 82 -8.44 1.27 3.58
N GLU A 83 -7.92 2.44 3.88
CA GLU A 83 -7.19 2.71 5.11
C GLU A 83 -7.50 4.12 5.61
N SER A 84 -7.68 4.25 6.92
CA SER A 84 -7.72 5.54 7.58
C SER A 84 -6.64 5.58 8.65
N MET A 85 -5.46 6.03 8.28
CA MET A 85 -4.33 6.12 9.20
C MET A 85 -4.58 7.24 10.22
N SER A 86 -5.18 8.35 9.81
CA SER A 86 -5.53 9.46 10.70
C SER A 86 -6.63 9.09 11.71
N GLY A 87 -7.45 8.08 11.40
CA GLY A 87 -8.52 7.57 12.28
C GLY A 87 -8.09 6.41 13.19
N ALA A 88 -6.85 5.95 13.11
CA ALA A 88 -6.37 4.84 13.94
C ALA A 88 -6.39 5.22 15.42
N PRO A 89 -7.00 4.40 16.31
CA PRO A 89 -7.13 4.74 17.72
C PRO A 89 -5.86 4.47 18.51
N TYR A 90 -5.73 5.12 19.65
CA TYR A 90 -4.79 4.69 20.67
C TYR A 90 -5.39 3.55 21.50
N LEU A 91 -4.57 2.60 21.89
CA LEU A 91 -4.96 1.41 22.65
C LEU A 91 -4.41 1.47 24.07
N ILE A 92 -5.20 0.95 25.01
CA ILE A 92 -4.77 0.73 26.40
C ILE A 92 -4.87 -0.78 26.66
N PRO A 93 -3.82 -1.58 26.39
CA PRO A 93 -3.88 -3.05 26.47
C PRO A 93 -4.33 -3.57 27.84
N ASP A 94 -3.90 -2.93 28.91
CA ASP A 94 -4.20 -3.33 30.30
C ASP A 94 -5.62 -2.95 30.76
N ALA A 95 -6.35 -2.13 30.01
CA ALA A 95 -7.65 -1.61 30.43
C ALA A 95 -8.70 -2.71 30.63
N ARG A 96 -8.67 -3.77 29.83
CA ARG A 96 -9.63 -4.90 29.95
C ARG A 96 -9.59 -5.57 31.33
N TRP A 97 -8.44 -5.57 31.96
CA TRP A 97 -8.23 -6.17 33.27
C TRP A 97 -8.20 -5.13 34.41
N GLY A 98 -8.69 -3.91 34.14
CA GLY A 98 -8.90 -2.85 35.11
C GLY A 98 -7.74 -1.88 35.30
N ALA A 99 -6.71 -1.92 34.41
CA ALA A 99 -5.58 -0.99 34.46
C ALA A 99 -5.15 -0.64 35.89
N ARG A 100 -4.90 -1.66 36.69
CA ARG A 100 -4.68 -1.59 38.16
C ARG A 100 -3.53 -0.63 38.51
N MET A 101 -3.21 -0.51 39.81
CA MET A 101 -2.20 0.40 40.35
C MET A 101 -0.91 0.46 39.52
N GLY A 102 -0.36 1.65 39.34
CA GLY A 102 0.84 1.95 38.56
C GLY A 102 0.54 2.54 37.18
N GLU A 103 1.58 3.04 36.55
CA GLU A 103 1.50 3.63 35.21
C GLU A 103 1.10 2.59 34.14
N LYS A 104 0.35 3.03 33.13
CA LYS A 104 -0.06 2.22 31.98
C LYS A 104 0.31 2.91 30.69
N LYS A 105 0.68 2.11 29.69
CA LYS A 105 1.00 2.61 28.36
C LYS A 105 -0.27 2.84 27.56
N ILE A 106 -0.27 3.95 26.81
CA ILE A 106 -1.19 4.21 25.70
C ILE A 106 -0.39 3.96 24.43
N VAL A 107 -0.87 3.07 23.58
CA VAL A 107 -0.17 2.62 22.37
C VAL A 107 -0.85 3.17 21.14
N ASP A 108 -0.10 3.84 20.28
CA ASP A 108 -0.56 4.29 18.96
C ASP A 108 -0.70 3.06 18.03
N SER A 109 -1.92 2.68 17.69
CA SER A 109 -2.17 1.50 16.85
C SER A 109 -1.68 1.69 15.41
N MET A 110 -1.65 2.92 14.90
CA MET A 110 -1.09 3.21 13.58
C MET A 110 0.40 2.81 13.50
N ILE A 111 1.16 3.18 14.54
CA ILE A 111 2.57 2.81 14.61
C ILE A 111 2.71 1.32 14.93
N GLN A 112 2.06 0.84 15.99
CA GLN A 112 2.24 -0.52 16.49
C GLN A 112 1.85 -1.60 15.47
N ASP A 113 0.74 -1.42 14.76
CA ASP A 113 0.18 -2.44 13.88
C ASP A 113 0.54 -2.22 12.40
N GLY A 114 0.92 -0.98 12.02
CA GLY A 114 1.21 -0.63 10.63
C GLY A 114 2.67 -0.27 10.33
N LEU A 115 3.40 0.31 11.29
CA LEU A 115 4.70 0.93 11.03
C LEU A 115 5.85 0.42 11.91
N TRP A 116 5.60 -0.58 12.75
CA TRP A 116 6.59 -1.12 13.68
C TRP A 116 7.10 -2.49 13.24
N GLU A 117 8.40 -2.63 13.07
CA GLU A 117 9.05 -3.92 12.85
C GLU A 117 9.17 -4.63 14.22
N ILE A 118 8.27 -5.56 14.46
CA ILE A 118 8.03 -6.14 15.77
C ILE A 118 9.12 -7.12 16.23
N TYR A 119 9.83 -7.75 15.32
CA TYR A 119 10.86 -8.75 15.63
C TYR A 119 12.15 -8.12 16.14
N ASN A 120 12.56 -6.99 15.54
CA ASN A 120 13.76 -6.25 15.92
C ASN A 120 13.46 -4.95 16.69
N ASN A 121 12.17 -4.65 16.92
CA ASN A 121 11.68 -3.59 17.80
C ASN A 121 12.10 -2.18 17.38
N TYR A 122 11.85 -1.82 16.10
CA TYR A 122 12.08 -0.48 15.58
C TYR A 122 11.06 -0.09 14.49
N HIS A 123 11.07 1.18 14.10
CA HIS A 123 10.17 1.72 13.07
C HIS A 123 10.54 1.24 11.66
N MET A 124 9.57 1.18 10.75
CA MET A 124 9.79 0.85 9.32
C MET A 124 10.83 1.77 8.65
N GLY A 125 10.98 3.01 9.11
CA GLY A 125 12.06 3.89 8.65
C GLY A 125 13.46 3.35 8.94
N THR A 126 13.64 2.63 10.04
CA THR A 126 14.91 1.95 10.34
C THR A 126 15.18 0.78 9.39
N THR A 127 14.15 0.07 8.92
CA THR A 127 14.32 -0.94 7.87
C THR A 127 14.81 -0.33 6.55
N ALA A 128 14.37 0.88 6.22
CA ALA A 128 14.89 1.62 5.07
C ALA A 128 16.35 2.05 5.26
N GLU A 129 16.73 2.47 6.48
CA GLU A 129 18.13 2.76 6.78
C GLU A 129 19.03 1.52 6.66
N ASN A 130 18.52 0.35 7.03
CA ASN A 130 19.24 -0.92 6.82
C ASN A 130 19.51 -1.19 5.33
N ILE A 131 18.53 -0.93 4.48
CA ILE A 131 18.66 -1.05 3.02
C ILE A 131 19.70 -0.06 2.51
N ASN A 132 19.64 1.18 2.98
CA ASN A 132 20.59 2.22 2.62
C ASN A 132 22.04 1.82 2.95
N ASP A 133 22.26 1.21 4.10
CA ASP A 133 23.59 0.75 4.52
C ASP A 133 24.07 -0.45 3.73
N ILE A 134 23.19 -1.40 3.41
CA ILE A 134 23.54 -2.60 2.65
C ILE A 134 23.90 -2.27 1.19
N TRP A 135 23.06 -1.44 0.54
CA TRP A 135 23.25 -1.14 -0.89
C TRP A 135 24.02 0.15 -1.15
N GLY A 136 24.42 0.89 -0.11
CA GLY A 136 25.15 2.15 -0.25
C GLY A 136 24.33 3.24 -0.91
N ILE A 137 23.02 3.33 -0.59
CA ILE A 137 22.14 4.36 -1.12
C ILE A 137 22.36 5.63 -0.31
N THR A 138 22.84 6.69 -0.94
CA THR A 138 23.17 7.95 -0.28
C THR A 138 21.92 8.79 0.02
N ARG A 139 22.06 9.71 0.95
CA ARG A 139 21.05 10.73 1.22
C ARG A 139 20.73 11.55 -0.02
N GLN A 140 21.72 11.93 -0.78
CA GLN A 140 21.52 12.71 -2.00
C GLN A 140 20.65 11.97 -3.01
N GLU A 141 20.91 10.70 -3.27
CA GLU A 141 20.11 9.89 -4.19
C GLU A 141 18.67 9.75 -3.74
N GLN A 142 18.42 9.59 -2.43
CA GLN A 142 17.07 9.52 -1.89
C GLN A 142 16.33 10.86 -2.07
N ASP A 143 16.99 11.98 -1.82
CA ASP A 143 16.39 13.30 -2.00
C ASP A 143 16.14 13.63 -3.49
N GLU A 144 17.04 13.24 -4.39
CA GLU A 144 16.85 13.37 -5.85
C GLU A 144 15.68 12.54 -6.34
N PHE A 145 15.56 11.29 -5.88
CA PHE A 145 14.46 10.40 -6.21
C PHE A 145 13.12 10.94 -5.68
N ALA A 146 13.09 11.39 -4.42
CA ALA A 146 11.88 11.95 -3.82
C ALA A 146 11.42 13.23 -4.53
N ALA A 147 12.37 14.13 -4.85
CA ALA A 147 12.06 15.34 -5.60
C ALA A 147 11.52 15.03 -7.01
N ALA A 148 12.13 14.09 -7.71
CA ALA A 148 11.65 13.65 -9.03
C ALA A 148 10.24 13.05 -8.95
N SER A 149 9.93 12.23 -7.92
CA SER A 149 8.60 11.68 -7.68
C SER A 149 7.56 12.78 -7.44
N GLN A 150 7.85 13.76 -6.59
CA GLN A 150 6.97 14.91 -6.33
C GLN A 150 6.73 15.73 -7.59
N GLN A 151 7.76 16.01 -8.38
CA GLN A 151 7.65 16.78 -9.62
C GLN A 151 6.81 16.04 -10.68
N LYS A 152 6.96 14.71 -10.79
CA LYS A 152 6.11 13.88 -11.65
C LYS A 152 4.65 13.94 -11.23
N ALA A 153 4.36 13.83 -9.93
CA ALA A 153 3.01 13.91 -9.40
C ALA A 153 2.40 15.30 -9.62
N GLU A 154 3.15 16.37 -9.37
CA GLU A 154 2.73 17.76 -9.64
C GLU A 154 2.37 17.97 -11.12
N ALA A 155 3.25 17.54 -12.03
CA ALA A 155 3.02 17.64 -13.47
C ALA A 155 1.81 16.81 -13.91
N ALA A 156 1.63 15.61 -13.39
CA ALA A 156 0.49 14.76 -13.69
C ALA A 156 -0.83 15.35 -13.19
N GLN A 157 -0.86 15.90 -11.97
CA GLN A 157 -2.02 16.63 -11.45
C GLN A 157 -2.35 17.87 -12.29
N ALA A 158 -1.35 18.67 -12.66
CA ALA A 158 -1.55 19.86 -13.47
C ALA A 158 -2.07 19.52 -14.90
N ALA A 159 -1.71 18.37 -15.43
CA ALA A 159 -2.17 17.86 -16.72
C ALA A 159 -3.50 17.08 -16.64
N GLY A 160 -4.15 16.98 -15.47
CA GLY A 160 -5.41 16.26 -15.27
C GLY A 160 -5.29 14.74 -15.49
N ARG A 161 -4.09 14.16 -15.35
CA ARG A 161 -3.86 12.74 -15.64
C ARG A 161 -4.64 11.80 -14.72
N PHE A 162 -4.95 12.25 -13.48
CA PHE A 162 -5.67 11.46 -12.49
C PHE A 162 -7.20 11.70 -12.50
N ASP A 163 -7.71 12.68 -13.27
CA ASP A 163 -9.12 13.08 -13.24
C ASP A 163 -10.06 11.92 -13.63
N ALA A 164 -9.60 11.04 -14.54
CA ALA A 164 -10.39 9.89 -14.98
C ALA A 164 -10.51 8.78 -13.93
N GLU A 165 -9.64 8.73 -12.91
CA GLU A 165 -9.63 7.68 -11.89
C GLU A 165 -10.08 8.17 -10.51
N ILE A 166 -9.91 9.45 -10.21
CA ILE A 166 -10.35 10.03 -8.93
C ILE A 166 -11.89 10.09 -8.88
N VAL A 167 -12.43 9.69 -7.73
CA VAL A 167 -13.86 9.78 -7.42
C VAL A 167 -14.04 10.82 -6.31
N PRO A 168 -14.79 11.90 -6.54
CA PRO A 168 -15.08 12.89 -5.50
C PRO A 168 -15.78 12.24 -4.30
N VAL A 169 -15.31 12.55 -3.10
CA VAL A 169 -15.92 12.09 -1.84
C VAL A 169 -16.49 13.29 -1.11
N PRO A 170 -17.81 13.30 -0.83
CA PRO A 170 -18.41 14.39 -0.07
C PRO A 170 -17.97 14.33 1.39
N VAL A 171 -17.25 15.34 1.84
CA VAL A 171 -16.76 15.47 3.21
C VAL A 171 -17.37 16.69 3.89
N LYS A 172 -17.62 16.58 5.19
CA LYS A 172 -18.16 17.68 5.96
C LYS A 172 -17.03 18.60 6.44
N VAL A 173 -16.97 19.80 5.90
CA VAL A 173 -16.06 20.85 6.34
C VAL A 173 -16.86 21.93 7.08
N LYS A 174 -16.71 22.00 8.40
CA LYS A 174 -17.53 22.85 9.29
C LYS A 174 -19.03 22.55 9.13
N LYS A 175 -19.80 23.46 8.51
CA LYS A 175 -21.26 23.32 8.29
C LYS A 175 -21.60 22.89 6.85
N ASN A 176 -20.64 22.84 5.94
CA ASN A 176 -20.87 22.59 4.52
C ASN A 176 -20.38 21.19 4.13
N MET A 177 -21.04 20.58 3.14
CA MET A 177 -20.51 19.44 2.41
C MET A 177 -19.65 19.95 1.26
N VAL A 178 -18.45 19.41 1.13
CA VAL A 178 -17.48 19.77 0.08
C VAL A 178 -16.99 18.47 -0.57
N ASP A 179 -16.93 18.45 -1.88
CA ASP A 179 -16.35 17.32 -2.60
C ASP A 179 -14.83 17.34 -2.48
N PHE A 180 -14.28 16.32 -1.82
CA PHE A 180 -12.85 16.07 -1.76
C PHE A 180 -12.45 15.27 -3.00
N ASN A 181 -11.79 15.91 -3.94
CA ASN A 181 -11.49 15.38 -5.27
C ASN A 181 -10.04 15.64 -5.71
N LYS A 182 -9.19 16.09 -4.80
CA LYS A 182 -7.78 16.36 -5.09
C LYS A 182 -6.91 15.71 -4.03
N ASP A 183 -5.92 14.94 -4.46
CA ASP A 183 -4.88 14.45 -3.56
C ASP A 183 -4.05 15.64 -3.03
N GLU A 184 -4.01 15.79 -1.71
CA GLU A 184 -3.33 16.90 -1.03
C GLU A 184 -1.89 16.56 -0.59
N PHE A 185 -1.49 15.29 -0.74
CA PHE A 185 -0.15 14.85 -0.34
C PHE A 185 0.96 15.40 -1.23
N PRO A 186 0.86 15.40 -2.57
CA PRO A 186 1.88 15.98 -3.43
C PRO A 186 2.12 17.46 -3.11
N LYS A 187 3.40 17.82 -2.98
CA LYS A 187 3.84 19.20 -2.67
C LYS A 187 4.40 19.83 -3.91
N ALA A 188 3.90 21.01 -4.25
CA ALA A 188 4.38 21.79 -5.38
C ALA A 188 5.79 22.34 -5.15
N GLY A 189 6.62 22.38 -6.19
CA GLY A 189 7.91 23.03 -6.18
C GLY A 189 8.98 22.33 -5.35
N VAL A 190 8.85 21.04 -5.05
CA VAL A 190 9.88 20.28 -4.30
C VAL A 190 11.13 20.12 -5.16
N THR A 191 12.29 20.42 -4.56
CA THR A 191 13.62 20.20 -5.17
C THR A 191 14.52 19.41 -4.20
N ALA A 192 15.47 18.65 -4.74
CA ALA A 192 16.43 17.91 -3.93
C ALA A 192 17.21 18.83 -2.97
N GLU A 193 17.65 20.01 -3.44
CA GLU A 193 18.32 21.01 -2.63
C GLU A 193 17.43 21.52 -1.48
N GLY A 194 16.13 21.75 -1.77
CA GLY A 194 15.16 22.24 -0.78
C GLY A 194 14.97 21.28 0.38
N ILE A 195 14.95 19.97 0.11
CA ILE A 195 14.75 18.93 1.14
C ILE A 195 16.04 18.41 1.76
N SER A 196 17.20 18.68 1.17
CA SER A 196 18.52 18.18 1.64
C SER A 196 18.86 18.63 3.07
N LYS A 197 18.31 19.75 3.52
CA LYS A 197 18.55 20.33 4.85
C LYS A 197 17.75 19.64 5.97
N LEU A 198 16.84 18.75 5.61
CA LEU A 198 16.02 18.05 6.60
C LEU A 198 16.86 17.04 7.38
N ARG A 199 16.56 16.95 8.67
CA ARG A 199 17.22 16.01 9.56
C ARG A 199 16.69 14.61 9.34
N GLY A 200 17.56 13.59 9.42
CA GLY A 200 17.17 12.19 9.43
C GLY A 200 16.15 11.92 10.57
N ALA A 201 15.09 11.19 10.24
CA ALA A 201 13.92 11.02 11.12
C ALA A 201 13.99 9.74 11.96
N PHE A 202 14.77 8.74 11.53
CA PHE A 202 14.77 7.43 12.15
C PHE A 202 16.15 7.08 12.71
N ALA A 203 16.14 6.37 13.84
CA ALA A 203 17.36 5.82 14.40
C ALA A 203 17.87 4.66 13.54
N LEU A 204 19.19 4.53 13.46
CA LEU A 204 19.81 3.35 12.88
C LEU A 204 19.58 2.14 13.80
N SER A 205 19.56 0.93 13.23
CA SER A 205 19.57 -0.29 14.05
C SER A 205 20.90 -0.40 14.82
N ALA A 206 20.83 -0.92 16.04
CA ALA A 206 22.02 -1.15 16.87
C ALA A 206 22.99 -2.16 16.24
N GLU A 207 22.44 -3.10 15.46
CA GLU A 207 23.20 -4.06 14.66
C GLU A 207 22.95 -3.75 13.18
N SER A 208 23.98 -3.28 12.49
CA SER A 208 23.91 -3.17 11.03
C SER A 208 23.63 -4.54 10.43
N PRO A 209 22.60 -4.70 9.58
CA PRO A 209 22.31 -6.00 9.00
C PRO A 209 23.50 -6.45 8.19
N ASN A 210 23.97 -7.67 8.46
CA ASN A 210 25.06 -8.27 7.69
C ASN A 210 24.53 -8.70 6.33
N PRO A 211 25.05 -8.16 5.21
CA PRO A 211 24.62 -8.56 3.86
C PRO A 211 24.72 -10.06 3.60
N GLN A 212 25.65 -10.75 4.30
CA GLN A 212 25.83 -12.21 4.19
C GLN A 212 24.74 -13.03 4.90
N VAL A 213 23.89 -12.38 5.71
CA VAL A 213 22.81 -13.03 6.48
C VAL A 213 21.43 -12.76 5.88
N VAL A 214 21.34 -12.04 4.77
CA VAL A 214 20.09 -11.82 4.04
C VAL A 214 19.78 -13.10 3.25
N HIS A 215 19.11 -14.05 3.90
CA HIS A 215 18.86 -15.40 3.39
C HIS A 215 17.87 -15.51 2.23
N THR A 216 17.26 -14.42 1.77
CA THR A 216 16.12 -14.48 0.85
C THR A 216 16.45 -14.25 -0.62
N PHE A 217 17.56 -13.59 -0.90
CA PHE A 217 18.11 -13.44 -2.25
C PHE A 217 19.54 -12.87 -2.20
N GLU A 218 20.26 -13.04 -3.30
CA GLU A 218 21.62 -12.53 -3.44
C GLU A 218 21.62 -10.99 -3.48
N VAL A 219 22.44 -10.38 -2.61
CA VAL A 219 22.66 -8.93 -2.60
C VAL A 219 23.61 -8.58 -3.75
N THR A 220 23.05 -8.03 -4.82
CA THR A 220 23.81 -7.54 -5.98
C THR A 220 23.80 -6.02 -6.03
N GLY A 221 24.84 -5.42 -6.60
CA GLY A 221 24.91 -3.97 -6.77
C GLY A 221 25.19 -3.18 -5.49
N ALA A 222 25.57 -3.84 -4.40
CA ALA A 222 25.99 -3.15 -3.19
C ALA A 222 27.27 -2.35 -3.42
N ARG A 223 27.33 -1.14 -2.82
CA ARG A 223 28.49 -0.23 -2.91
C ARG A 223 28.69 0.47 -1.56
N ASP A 224 29.87 0.99 -1.33
CA ASP A 224 30.12 1.83 -0.17
C ASP A 224 29.57 3.25 -0.40
N ALA A 225 28.84 3.76 0.58
CA ALA A 225 28.35 5.13 0.59
C ALA A 225 29.15 5.98 1.58
N ALA A 226 29.44 7.22 1.20
CA ALA A 226 30.22 8.14 2.04
C ALA A 226 29.48 8.52 3.34
N ASP A 227 28.16 8.43 3.35
CA ASP A 227 27.28 8.74 4.48
C ASP A 227 26.75 7.49 5.21
N LYS A 228 27.37 6.33 4.97
CA LYS A 228 27.06 5.08 5.68
C LYS A 228 27.12 5.29 7.20
N GLY A 229 26.14 4.70 7.91
CA GLY A 229 26.04 4.85 9.36
C GLY A 229 25.47 6.19 9.81
N THR A 230 24.89 7.00 8.92
CA THR A 230 24.15 8.20 9.27
C THR A 230 22.68 8.10 8.87
N PRO A 231 21.73 8.65 9.65
CA PRO A 231 20.31 8.65 9.26
C PRO A 231 20.06 9.46 7.98
N ARG A 232 19.49 8.83 6.96
CA ARG A 232 19.24 9.38 5.61
C ARG A 232 17.77 9.57 5.28
N VAL A 233 16.91 8.75 5.89
CA VAL A 233 15.46 8.83 5.69
C VAL A 233 14.88 10.02 6.43
N THR A 234 14.12 10.86 5.76
CA THR A 234 13.53 12.11 6.30
C THR A 234 12.02 12.13 6.06
N ALA A 235 11.35 13.12 6.66
CA ALA A 235 9.92 13.35 6.41
C ALA A 235 9.58 13.70 4.95
N ALA A 236 10.56 14.14 4.15
CA ALA A 236 10.33 14.53 2.75
C ALA A 236 10.70 13.43 1.74
N ASN A 237 11.56 12.47 2.11
CA ASN A 237 11.92 11.35 1.25
C ASN A 237 11.33 10.01 1.71
N ALA A 238 10.47 10.03 2.73
CA ALA A 238 9.65 8.91 3.17
C ALA A 238 8.21 9.02 2.66
N SER A 239 7.48 7.90 2.63
CA SER A 239 6.04 7.91 2.38
C SER A 239 5.27 8.67 3.48
N GLY A 240 4.12 9.24 3.13
CA GLY A 240 3.26 9.97 4.06
C GLY A 240 2.33 9.07 4.86
N ILE A 241 1.70 9.68 5.86
CA ILE A 241 0.56 9.13 6.57
C ILE A 241 -0.67 9.58 5.79
N ASN A 242 -1.41 8.64 5.19
CA ASN A 242 -2.51 8.96 4.28
C ASN A 242 -3.78 8.18 4.63
N ASP A 243 -4.92 8.79 4.32
CA ASP A 243 -6.21 8.14 4.25
C ASP A 243 -6.57 7.92 2.78
N GLY A 244 -7.14 6.77 2.45
CA GLY A 244 -7.49 6.51 1.06
C GLY A 244 -8.25 5.22 0.84
N ALA A 245 -8.81 5.09 -0.36
CA ALA A 245 -9.47 3.88 -0.81
C ALA A 245 -9.40 3.75 -2.33
N ALA A 246 -9.28 2.51 -2.82
CA ALA A 246 -9.35 2.20 -4.24
C ALA A 246 -10.15 0.91 -4.47
N ALA A 247 -10.77 0.79 -5.64
CA ALA A 247 -11.51 -0.40 -6.02
C ALA A 247 -11.31 -0.73 -7.50
N ILE A 248 -11.19 -2.02 -7.78
CA ILE A 248 -11.04 -2.59 -9.13
C ILE A 248 -12.06 -3.72 -9.28
N VAL A 249 -12.63 -3.87 -10.47
CA VAL A 249 -13.46 -5.02 -10.84
C VAL A 249 -12.60 -5.99 -11.64
N LEU A 250 -12.51 -7.23 -11.15
CA LEU A 250 -11.93 -8.35 -11.89
C LEU A 250 -13.05 -9.17 -12.52
N ALA A 251 -12.84 -9.64 -13.75
CA ALA A 251 -13.79 -10.50 -14.44
C ALA A 251 -13.07 -11.64 -15.17
N SER A 252 -13.67 -12.80 -15.21
CA SER A 252 -13.24 -13.92 -16.07
C SER A 252 -13.43 -13.58 -17.56
N GLY A 253 -12.72 -14.29 -18.43
CA GLY A 253 -12.93 -14.16 -19.88
C GLY A 253 -14.39 -14.46 -20.28
N GLU A 254 -14.98 -15.48 -19.67
CA GLU A 254 -16.39 -15.85 -19.89
C GLU A 254 -17.35 -14.74 -19.46
N ALA A 255 -17.11 -14.09 -18.32
CA ALA A 255 -17.92 -12.95 -17.88
C ALA A 255 -17.78 -11.74 -18.79
N VAL A 256 -16.57 -11.48 -19.31
CA VAL A 256 -16.32 -10.40 -20.29
C VAL A 256 -17.17 -10.62 -21.54
N GLU A 257 -17.17 -11.82 -22.09
CA GLU A 257 -17.98 -12.16 -23.27
C GLU A 257 -19.48 -12.15 -22.97
N LYS A 258 -19.89 -12.81 -21.91
CA LYS A 258 -21.30 -12.98 -21.49
C LYS A 258 -22.00 -11.65 -21.25
N TYR A 259 -21.30 -10.69 -20.65
CA TYR A 259 -21.89 -9.39 -20.30
C TYR A 259 -21.44 -8.24 -21.19
N GLY A 260 -20.61 -8.51 -22.20
CA GLY A 260 -20.11 -7.51 -23.14
C GLY A 260 -19.25 -6.43 -22.47
N LEU A 261 -18.45 -6.84 -21.46
CA LEU A 261 -17.59 -5.92 -20.71
C LEU A 261 -16.40 -5.44 -21.57
N LYS A 262 -15.85 -4.29 -21.20
CA LYS A 262 -14.68 -3.73 -21.88
C LYS A 262 -13.50 -3.69 -20.91
N PRO A 263 -12.64 -4.72 -20.87
CA PRO A 263 -11.50 -4.75 -19.98
C PRO A 263 -10.50 -3.65 -20.32
N MET A 264 -9.94 -3.01 -19.32
CA MET A 264 -8.86 -2.03 -19.45
C MET A 264 -7.50 -2.70 -19.65
N ALA A 265 -7.29 -3.85 -19.00
CA ALA A 265 -6.07 -4.64 -19.06
C ALA A 265 -6.36 -6.11 -18.72
N LYS A 266 -5.40 -6.97 -19.06
CA LYS A 266 -5.39 -8.38 -18.66
C LYS A 266 -4.34 -8.59 -17.58
N LEU A 267 -4.75 -9.19 -16.45
CA LEU A 267 -3.81 -9.66 -15.44
C LEU A 267 -3.12 -10.94 -15.96
N ILE A 268 -1.83 -10.87 -16.26
CA ILE A 268 -1.07 -11.97 -16.84
C ILE A 268 -0.25 -12.76 -15.81
N GLY A 269 0.03 -12.18 -14.65
CA GLY A 269 0.78 -12.85 -13.60
C GLY A 269 0.83 -12.04 -12.32
N TRP A 270 1.19 -12.70 -11.25
CA TRP A 270 1.48 -12.08 -9.96
C TRP A 270 2.54 -12.90 -9.22
N GLY A 271 3.23 -12.25 -8.30
CA GLY A 271 4.20 -12.88 -7.43
C GLY A 271 4.05 -12.46 -5.98
N GLN A 272 4.55 -13.27 -5.09
CA GLN A 272 4.66 -13.00 -3.66
C GLN A 272 6.02 -13.47 -3.18
N GLY A 273 6.69 -12.68 -2.37
CA GLY A 273 7.98 -13.04 -1.81
C GLY A 273 8.11 -12.54 -0.38
N GLY A 274 8.54 -13.41 0.53
CA GLY A 274 8.97 -13.03 1.86
C GLY A 274 10.46 -12.67 1.86
N VAL A 275 10.84 -11.70 2.69
CA VAL A 275 12.23 -11.29 2.89
C VAL A 275 12.51 -11.16 4.38
N ASP A 276 13.78 -10.99 4.75
CA ASP A 276 14.14 -10.67 6.13
C ASP A 276 13.41 -9.39 6.57
N PRO A 277 12.68 -9.40 7.71
CA PRO A 277 11.98 -8.22 8.22
C PRO A 277 12.87 -6.97 8.35
N LYS A 278 14.15 -7.14 8.61
CA LYS A 278 15.13 -6.04 8.70
C LYS A 278 15.25 -5.21 7.42
N ILE A 279 14.87 -5.78 6.28
CA ILE A 279 14.97 -5.18 4.94
C ILE A 279 13.66 -5.33 4.16
N MET A 280 12.52 -5.21 4.84
CA MET A 280 11.21 -5.50 4.26
C MET A 280 10.95 -4.75 2.92
N GLY A 281 11.54 -3.57 2.74
CA GLY A 281 11.37 -2.76 1.54
C GLY A 281 11.88 -3.38 0.24
N VAL A 282 12.68 -4.46 0.31
CA VAL A 282 13.11 -5.22 -0.87
C VAL A 282 12.16 -6.37 -1.24
N GLY A 283 11.09 -6.58 -0.50
CA GLY A 283 10.05 -7.59 -0.79
C GLY A 283 9.50 -7.56 -2.22
N PRO A 284 9.32 -6.39 -2.87
CA PRO A 284 8.92 -6.33 -4.27
C PRO A 284 9.87 -7.04 -5.24
N VAL A 285 11.17 -7.17 -4.92
CA VAL A 285 12.15 -7.80 -5.81
C VAL A 285 11.83 -9.29 -6.08
N PRO A 286 11.76 -10.19 -5.07
CA PRO A 286 11.39 -11.57 -5.31
C PRO A 286 9.96 -11.73 -5.84
N ALA A 287 9.03 -10.85 -5.41
CA ALA A 287 7.66 -10.87 -5.90
C ALA A 287 7.58 -10.54 -7.40
N SER A 288 8.27 -9.51 -7.87
CA SER A 288 8.30 -9.14 -9.29
C SER A 288 9.00 -10.21 -10.14
N ARG A 289 10.10 -10.79 -9.66
CA ARG A 289 10.75 -11.92 -10.37
C ARG A 289 9.80 -13.09 -10.56
N GLN A 290 9.07 -13.47 -9.50
CA GLN A 290 8.08 -14.54 -9.58
C GLN A 290 6.91 -14.19 -10.51
N ALA A 291 6.46 -12.94 -10.52
CA ALA A 291 5.40 -12.48 -11.41
C ALA A 291 5.82 -12.58 -12.88
N MET A 292 7.01 -12.09 -13.21
CA MET A 292 7.57 -12.16 -14.57
C MET A 292 7.78 -13.60 -15.02
N GLU A 293 8.34 -14.46 -14.17
CA GLU A 293 8.52 -15.89 -14.44
C GLU A 293 7.20 -16.58 -14.79
N LYS A 294 6.15 -16.36 -13.98
CA LYS A 294 4.81 -16.93 -14.22
C LYS A 294 4.14 -16.37 -15.47
N ALA A 295 4.39 -15.10 -15.79
CA ALA A 295 3.87 -14.46 -16.99
C ALA A 295 4.65 -14.83 -18.25
N GLY A 296 5.85 -15.43 -18.12
CA GLY A 296 6.74 -15.74 -19.24
C GLY A 296 7.36 -14.50 -19.88
N VAL A 297 7.58 -13.43 -19.09
CA VAL A 297 8.17 -12.16 -19.55
C VAL A 297 9.44 -11.84 -18.78
N THR A 298 10.27 -10.98 -19.35
CA THR A 298 11.49 -10.45 -18.75
C THR A 298 11.34 -8.98 -18.40
N ILE A 299 12.33 -8.40 -17.74
CA ILE A 299 12.32 -6.96 -17.43
C ILE A 299 12.35 -6.10 -18.70
N ASP A 300 12.91 -6.59 -19.79
CA ASP A 300 12.99 -5.88 -21.06
C ASP A 300 11.63 -5.81 -21.80
N ASP A 301 10.68 -6.63 -21.38
CA ASP A 301 9.29 -6.60 -21.90
C ASP A 301 8.38 -5.61 -21.15
N ILE A 302 8.91 -4.94 -20.10
CA ILE A 302 8.14 -4.06 -19.23
C ILE A 302 8.31 -2.61 -19.67
N ASP A 303 7.23 -1.98 -20.09
CA ASP A 303 7.21 -0.57 -20.53
C ASP A 303 7.06 0.42 -19.39
N LEU A 304 6.36 0.03 -18.31
CA LEU A 304 6.06 0.90 -17.16
C LEU A 304 6.16 0.15 -15.85
N VAL A 305 6.83 0.77 -14.89
CA VAL A 305 6.90 0.31 -13.49
C VAL A 305 6.26 1.36 -12.58
N GLU A 306 5.31 0.91 -11.77
CA GLU A 306 4.77 1.68 -10.66
C GLU A 306 5.24 0.99 -9.36
N ALA A 307 5.94 1.76 -8.48
CA ALA A 307 6.54 1.23 -7.26
C ALA A 307 6.48 2.24 -6.10
#